data_f1ef06130448fc13061430e5ce938e33
#
_entry.id   f1ef06130448fc13061430e5ce938e33
#
_cell.length_a   1.000
_cell.length_b   1.000
_cell.length_c   1.000
_cell.angle_alpha   90.00
_cell.angle_beta   90.00
_cell.angle_gamma   90.00
#
_symmetry.space_group_name_H-M   'P 1'
#
loop_
_entity.id
_entity.type
_entity.pdbx_description
1 polymer ?
#
loop_
_entity_poly.entity_id
_entity_poly.type
_entity_poly.pdbx_seq_one_letter_code
_entity_poly.pdbx_strand_id
1 'polypeptide(L)'
;MVQPKYLKEEKIIFYDVVRWFFLATIIGLGSGLLVSFFIKLLDWGTAYSQNFSKYFWIAPVFFITNIVLIKYLAPDAEGHGTEKVIEAIHKRAGRIRVAVIPIKLITTLLTLFSGGSVGKEGPSAQMGGGLSSLLADILKFNDEYIFFIFFLHF
;
A
#
# COMPACT_ATOMS: atom_id res chain seq x y z
N MET A 1 -31.36 4.13 -39.53
CA MET A 1 -29.96 4.60 -39.69
C MET A 1 -29.43 5.01 -38.32
N VAL A 2 -28.50 4.27 -37.78
CA VAL A 2 -27.83 4.61 -36.50
C VAL A 2 -26.96 5.82 -36.76
N GLN A 3 -27.14 6.89 -35.98
CA GLN A 3 -26.40 8.14 -36.21
C GLN A 3 -24.90 7.92 -35.95
N PRO A 4 -23.98 8.41 -36.78
CA PRO A 4 -22.55 8.21 -36.66
C PRO A 4 -21.94 8.74 -35.33
N LYS A 5 -22.68 9.57 -34.61
CA LYS A 5 -22.32 10.09 -33.30
C LYS A 5 -22.26 8.99 -32.22
N TYR A 6 -23.23 8.09 -32.20
CA TYR A 6 -23.29 6.99 -31.20
C TYR A 6 -22.14 5.98 -31.37
N LEU A 7 -21.74 5.68 -32.60
CA LEU A 7 -20.61 4.79 -32.89
C LEU A 7 -19.25 5.36 -32.46
N LYS A 8 -19.11 6.69 -32.44
CA LYS A 8 -17.89 7.35 -31.92
C LYS A 8 -17.86 7.29 -30.38
N GLU A 9 -18.98 7.54 -29.75
CA GLU A 9 -19.10 7.50 -28.28
C GLU A 9 -18.86 6.05 -27.75
N GLU A 10 -19.42 5.03 -28.38
CA GLU A 10 -19.17 3.64 -28.02
C GLU A 10 -17.69 3.23 -28.13
N LYS A 11 -16.98 3.67 -29.17
CA LYS A 11 -15.55 3.39 -29.34
C LYS A 11 -14.70 4.06 -28.28
N ILE A 12 -15.03 5.28 -27.87
CA ILE A 12 -14.33 6.00 -26.82
C ILE A 12 -14.51 5.28 -25.49
N ILE A 13 -15.75 4.93 -25.16
CA ILE A 13 -16.07 4.19 -23.92
C ILE A 13 -15.35 2.84 -23.90
N PHE A 14 -15.37 2.09 -24.99
CA PHE A 14 -14.68 0.81 -25.08
C PHE A 14 -13.17 0.95 -24.86
N TYR A 15 -12.53 1.95 -25.48
CA TYR A 15 -11.11 2.22 -25.30
C TYR A 15 -10.77 2.59 -23.85
N ASP A 16 -11.58 3.40 -23.20
CA ASP A 16 -11.41 3.78 -21.81
C ASP A 16 -11.56 2.58 -20.88
N VAL A 17 -12.55 1.72 -21.09
CA VAL A 17 -12.73 0.48 -20.30
C VAL A 17 -11.52 -0.44 -20.44
N VAL A 18 -11.04 -0.67 -21.65
CA VAL A 18 -9.86 -1.52 -21.91
C VAL A 18 -8.62 -0.93 -21.23
N ARG A 19 -8.40 0.38 -21.34
CA ARG A 19 -7.29 1.07 -20.68
C ARG A 19 -7.34 0.90 -19.16
N TRP A 20 -8.51 1.11 -18.55
CA TRP A 20 -8.69 0.94 -17.12
C TRP A 20 -8.50 -0.50 -16.67
N PHE A 21 -8.95 -1.46 -17.46
CA PHE A 21 -8.75 -2.88 -17.19
C PHE A 21 -7.25 -3.25 -17.14
N PHE A 22 -6.46 -2.79 -18.10
CA PHE A 22 -5.02 -3.03 -18.10
C PHE A 22 -4.32 -2.35 -16.92
N LEU A 23 -4.68 -1.11 -16.61
CA LEU A 23 -4.13 -0.40 -15.46
C LEU A 23 -4.45 -1.10 -14.14
N ALA A 24 -5.70 -1.49 -13.93
CA ALA A 24 -6.13 -2.22 -12.75
C ALA A 24 -5.37 -3.56 -12.61
N THR A 25 -5.18 -4.27 -13.72
CA THR A 25 -4.42 -5.53 -13.74
C THR A 25 -2.97 -5.31 -13.34
N ILE A 26 -2.29 -4.31 -13.87
CA ILE A 26 -0.88 -4.01 -13.53
C ILE A 26 -0.76 -3.64 -12.06
N ILE A 27 -1.64 -2.78 -11.57
CA ILE A 27 -1.66 -2.35 -10.17
C ILE A 27 -1.96 -3.53 -9.24
N GLY A 28 -2.97 -4.33 -9.57
CA GLY A 28 -3.35 -5.51 -8.79
C GLY A 28 -2.23 -6.56 -8.72
N LEU A 29 -1.55 -6.83 -9.84
CA LEU A 29 -0.39 -7.73 -9.87
C LEU A 29 0.77 -7.18 -9.03
N GLY A 30 1.10 -5.90 -9.18
CA GLY A 30 2.17 -5.26 -8.42
C GLY A 30 1.89 -5.26 -6.92
N SER A 31 0.68 -4.89 -6.53
CA SER A 31 0.25 -4.89 -5.12
C SER A 31 0.19 -6.31 -4.55
N GLY A 32 -0.33 -7.27 -5.32
CA GLY A 32 -0.38 -8.67 -4.93
C GLY A 32 1.01 -9.26 -4.69
N LEU A 33 1.97 -8.96 -5.55
CA LEU A 33 3.38 -9.38 -5.37
C LEU A 33 4.01 -8.73 -4.13
N LEU A 34 3.81 -7.42 -3.95
CA LEU A 34 4.33 -6.68 -2.80
C LEU A 34 3.77 -7.23 -1.48
N VAL A 35 2.46 -7.43 -1.40
CA VAL A 35 1.79 -7.96 -0.21
C VAL A 35 2.17 -9.43 0.04
N SER A 36 2.27 -10.25 -1.01
CA SER A 36 2.74 -11.63 -0.89
C SER A 36 4.17 -11.71 -0.34
N PHE A 37 5.06 -10.86 -0.84
CA PHE A 37 6.42 -10.74 -0.32
C PHE A 37 6.43 -10.31 1.15
N PHE A 38 5.64 -9.31 1.50
CA PHE A 38 5.48 -8.84 2.88
C PHE A 38 5.00 -9.96 3.81
N ILE A 39 3.94 -10.70 3.44
CA ILE A 39 3.40 -11.80 4.24
C ILE A 39 4.45 -12.89 4.45
N LYS A 40 5.19 -13.27 3.41
CA LYS A 40 6.28 -14.26 3.54
C LYS A 40 7.38 -13.80 4.51
N LEU A 41 7.73 -12.52 4.48
CA LEU A 41 8.69 -11.95 5.43
C LEU A 41 8.14 -11.97 6.86
N LEU A 42 6.85 -11.68 7.06
CA LEU A 42 6.21 -11.76 8.37
C LEU A 42 6.21 -13.19 8.92
N ASP A 43 5.83 -14.16 8.10
CA ASP A 43 5.79 -15.56 8.47
C ASP A 43 7.20 -16.07 8.82
N TRP A 44 8.19 -15.72 8.03
CA TRP A 44 9.60 -16.03 8.33
C TRP A 44 10.08 -15.35 9.60
N GLY A 45 9.78 -14.07 9.79
CA GLY A 45 10.14 -13.30 10.98
C GLY A 45 9.53 -13.86 12.25
N THR A 46 8.26 -14.24 12.20
CA THR A 46 7.55 -14.86 13.32
C THR A 46 8.15 -16.23 13.68
N ALA A 47 8.41 -17.08 12.68
CA ALA A 47 9.05 -18.38 12.90
C ALA A 47 10.45 -18.23 13.50
N TYR A 48 11.22 -17.23 13.05
CA TYR A 48 12.55 -16.97 13.58
C TYR A 48 12.50 -16.49 15.04
N SER A 49 11.60 -15.56 15.38
CA SER A 49 11.49 -15.02 16.74
C SER A 49 11.12 -16.09 17.78
N GLN A 50 10.30 -17.06 17.41
CA GLN A 50 9.89 -18.17 18.31
C GLN A 50 11.07 -19.06 18.73
N ASN A 51 12.16 -19.10 17.99
CA ASN A 51 13.35 -19.87 18.33
C ASN A 51 14.21 -19.23 19.45
N PHE A 52 13.96 -17.97 19.80
CA PHE A 52 14.71 -17.24 20.82
C PHE A 52 13.89 -17.06 22.10
N SER A 53 14.19 -17.77 23.14
CA SER A 53 13.46 -17.69 24.43
C SER A 53 13.46 -16.30 25.09
N LYS A 54 14.33 -15.39 24.67
CA LYS A 54 14.52 -14.06 25.29
C LYS A 54 14.36 -12.89 24.32
N TYR A 55 13.65 -13.08 23.19
CA TYR A 55 13.46 -12.05 22.17
C TYR A 55 12.80 -10.76 22.71
N PHE A 56 11.96 -10.88 23.74
CA PHE A 56 11.25 -9.74 24.33
C PHE A 56 12.17 -8.72 25.04
N TRP A 57 13.40 -9.11 25.42
CA TRP A 57 14.37 -8.17 25.97
C TRP A 57 14.84 -7.13 24.94
N ILE A 58 14.75 -7.45 23.66
CA ILE A 58 15.12 -6.57 22.55
C ILE A 58 13.96 -5.62 22.19
N ALA A 59 12.75 -5.90 22.65
CA ALA A 59 11.56 -5.12 22.33
C ALA A 59 11.71 -3.60 22.57
N PRO A 60 12.24 -3.10 23.71
CA PRO A 60 12.40 -1.67 23.91
C PRO A 60 13.26 -0.99 22.84
N VAL A 61 14.33 -1.65 22.40
CA VAL A 61 15.23 -1.14 21.35
C VAL A 61 14.50 -1.05 20.02
N PHE A 62 13.73 -2.10 19.64
CA PHE A 62 12.97 -2.12 18.41
C PHE A 62 11.83 -1.09 18.42
N PHE A 63 11.16 -0.88 19.54
CA PHE A 63 10.13 0.15 19.65
C PHE A 63 10.70 1.56 19.50
N ILE A 64 11.84 1.85 20.13
CA ILE A 64 12.52 3.13 19.95
C ILE A 64 12.94 3.31 18.49
N THR A 65 13.50 2.28 17.88
CA THR A 65 13.88 2.30 16.46
C THR A 65 12.67 2.56 15.56
N ASN A 66 11.52 1.91 15.82
CA ASN A 66 10.28 2.14 15.09
C ASN A 66 9.81 3.60 15.20
N ILE A 67 9.84 4.18 16.40
CA ILE A 67 9.47 5.59 16.60
C ILE A 67 10.38 6.50 15.78
N VAL A 68 11.68 6.27 15.80
CA VAL A 68 12.66 7.06 15.05
C VAL A 68 12.42 6.94 13.54
N LEU A 69 12.27 5.71 13.03
CA LEU A 69 12.03 5.46 11.60
C LEU A 69 10.74 6.13 11.11
N ILE A 70 9.65 5.96 11.84
CA ILE A 70 8.36 6.55 11.48
C ILE A 70 8.46 8.07 11.53
N LYS A 71 8.92 8.64 12.65
CA LYS A 71 8.93 10.09 12.86
C LYS A 71 9.78 10.84 11.84
N TYR A 72 10.95 10.30 11.48
CA TYR A 72 11.91 11.02 10.63
C TYR A 72 11.82 10.65 9.15
N LEU A 73 11.46 9.42 8.81
CA LEU A 73 11.48 8.96 7.43
C LEU A 73 10.09 8.90 6.78
N ALA A 74 9.06 8.48 7.53
CA ALA A 74 7.71 8.37 6.99
C ALA A 74 6.64 8.62 8.08
N PRO A 75 6.36 9.88 8.46
CA PRO A 75 5.32 10.19 9.43
C PRO A 75 3.93 9.65 9.04
N ASP A 76 3.67 9.54 7.75
CA ASP A 76 2.42 8.96 7.23
C ASP A 76 2.29 7.45 7.50
N ALA A 77 3.37 6.76 7.89
CA ALA A 77 3.34 5.35 8.29
C ALA A 77 2.84 5.13 9.73
N GLU A 78 2.60 6.21 10.50
CA GLU A 78 2.11 6.14 11.88
C GLU A 78 0.67 5.61 11.94
N GLY A 79 0.36 4.85 12.99
CA GLY A 79 -0.99 4.40 13.32
C GLY A 79 -1.52 3.27 12.43
N HIS A 80 -2.84 3.14 12.41
CA HIS A 80 -3.54 2.14 11.62
C HIS A 80 -3.45 2.44 10.12
N GLY A 81 -2.90 1.49 9.35
CA GLY A 81 -2.70 1.68 7.91
C GLY A 81 -3.98 1.97 7.14
N THR A 82 -5.07 1.30 7.48
CA THR A 82 -6.38 1.49 6.84
C THR A 82 -6.93 2.90 7.04
N GLU A 83 -6.83 3.45 8.26
CA GLU A 83 -7.24 4.82 8.56
C GLU A 83 -6.43 5.84 7.75
N LYS A 84 -5.13 5.62 7.61
CA LYS A 84 -4.25 6.49 6.83
C LYS A 84 -4.56 6.44 5.33
N VAL A 85 -4.98 5.29 4.84
CA VAL A 85 -5.48 5.15 3.47
C VAL A 85 -6.76 5.96 3.27
N ILE A 86 -7.73 5.82 4.17
CA ILE A 86 -8.99 6.59 4.15
C ILE A 86 -8.70 8.09 4.25
N GLU A 87 -7.80 8.50 5.14
CA GLU A 87 -7.36 9.89 5.27
C GLU A 87 -6.73 10.42 3.97
N ALA A 88 -5.87 9.62 3.33
CA ALA A 88 -5.24 10.00 2.06
C ALA A 88 -6.28 10.21 0.94
N ILE A 89 -7.29 9.33 0.85
CA ILE A 89 -8.39 9.47 -0.10
C ILE A 89 -9.14 10.79 0.11
N HIS A 90 -9.51 11.11 1.35
CA HIS A 90 -10.34 12.27 1.63
C HIS A 90 -9.59 13.61 1.61
N LYS A 91 -8.32 13.61 2.06
CA LYS A 91 -7.57 14.86 2.24
C LYS A 91 -6.50 15.10 1.20
N ARG A 92 -6.03 14.05 0.49
CA ARG A 92 -4.87 14.12 -0.40
C ARG A 92 -5.10 13.46 -1.76
N ALA A 93 -6.35 13.37 -2.21
CA ALA A 93 -6.73 12.73 -3.48
C ALA A 93 -6.10 11.33 -3.68
N GLY A 94 -5.95 10.54 -2.60
CA GLY A 94 -5.35 9.22 -2.65
C GLY A 94 -3.82 9.20 -2.64
N ARG A 95 -3.14 10.33 -2.50
CA ARG A 95 -1.66 10.38 -2.52
C ARG A 95 -1.07 9.88 -1.21
N ILE A 96 -0.24 8.85 -1.31
CA ILE A 96 0.54 8.27 -0.21
C ILE A 96 2.02 8.33 -0.59
N ARG A 97 2.86 8.80 0.34
CA ARG A 97 4.32 8.88 0.10
C ARG A 97 4.91 7.48 -0.10
N VAL A 98 5.72 7.33 -1.13
CA VAL A 98 6.39 6.06 -1.46
C VAL A 98 7.25 5.53 -0.31
N ALA A 99 7.83 6.42 0.49
CA ALA A 99 8.62 6.06 1.67
C ALA A 99 7.83 5.24 2.71
N VAL A 100 6.49 5.32 2.69
CA VAL A 100 5.63 4.53 3.57
C VAL A 100 5.81 3.03 3.31
N ILE A 101 6.01 2.60 2.06
CA ILE A 101 6.13 1.19 1.69
C ILE A 101 7.27 0.51 2.46
N PRO A 102 8.56 0.91 2.29
CA PRO A 102 9.66 0.26 2.98
C PRO A 102 9.63 0.49 4.49
N ILE A 103 9.23 1.67 4.95
CA ILE A 103 9.22 1.97 6.39
C ILE A 103 8.15 1.15 7.10
N LYS A 104 6.94 1.04 6.55
CA LYS A 104 5.88 0.21 7.14
C LYS A 104 6.26 -1.26 7.19
N LEU A 105 6.91 -1.77 6.13
CA LEU A 105 7.44 -3.13 6.09
C LEU A 105 8.45 -3.36 7.21
N ILE A 106 9.48 -2.51 7.32
CA ILE A 106 10.54 -2.64 8.32
C ILE A 106 9.98 -2.53 9.74
N THR A 107 9.15 -1.53 10.02
CA THR A 107 8.61 -1.31 11.37
C THR A 107 7.67 -2.42 11.81
N THR A 108 6.89 -3.00 10.89
CA THR A 108 6.05 -4.16 11.18
C THR A 108 6.90 -5.40 11.49
N LEU A 109 7.96 -5.65 10.71
CA LEU A 109 8.91 -6.75 10.99
C LEU A 109 9.60 -6.59 12.33
N LEU A 110 10.12 -5.41 12.65
CA LEU A 110 10.78 -5.15 13.94
C LEU A 110 9.83 -5.39 15.12
N THR A 111 8.56 -4.98 14.97
CA THR A 111 7.54 -5.23 16.00
C THR A 111 7.30 -6.74 16.20
N LEU A 112 7.19 -7.51 15.12
CA LEU A 112 7.01 -8.96 15.20
C LEU A 112 8.25 -9.67 15.77
N PHE A 113 9.45 -9.29 15.36
CA PHE A 113 10.70 -9.82 15.89
C PHE A 113 10.85 -9.58 17.40
N SER A 114 10.24 -8.52 17.92
CA SER A 114 10.22 -8.24 19.36
C SER A 114 9.10 -8.96 20.12
N GLY A 115 8.31 -9.79 19.43
CA GLY A 115 7.16 -10.50 20.01
C GLY A 115 5.90 -9.63 20.13
N GLY A 116 5.89 -8.45 19.52
CA GLY A 116 4.70 -7.62 19.45
C GLY A 116 3.66 -8.21 18.49
N SER A 117 2.39 -8.01 18.79
CA SER A 117 1.29 -8.42 17.92
C SER A 117 0.95 -7.27 16.96
N VAL A 118 1.03 -7.53 15.67
CA VAL A 118 0.66 -6.57 14.61
C VAL A 118 -0.21 -7.26 13.58
N GLY A 119 -1.34 -6.63 13.24
CA GLY A 119 -2.20 -7.10 12.15
C GLY A 119 -1.53 -6.92 10.78
N LYS A 120 -1.80 -7.82 9.85
CA LYS A 120 -1.28 -7.78 8.47
C LYS A 120 -2.06 -6.79 7.59
N GLU A 121 -3.34 -6.57 7.89
CA GLU A 121 -4.30 -5.88 7.01
C GLU A 121 -3.95 -4.39 6.82
N GLY A 122 -3.77 -3.66 7.93
CA GLY A 122 -3.43 -2.24 7.87
C GLY A 122 -2.14 -1.94 7.10
N PRO A 123 -1.02 -2.59 7.41
CA PRO A 123 0.22 -2.45 6.64
C PRO A 123 0.06 -2.83 5.16
N SER A 124 -0.65 -3.92 4.85
CA SER A 124 -0.89 -4.35 3.46
C SER A 124 -1.68 -3.30 2.67
N ALA A 125 -2.77 -2.78 3.25
CA ALA A 125 -3.57 -1.73 2.65
C ALA A 125 -2.75 -0.46 2.37
N GLN A 126 -1.95 -0.04 3.34
CA GLN A 126 -1.14 1.18 3.22
C GLN A 126 0.00 1.02 2.20
N MET A 127 0.63 -0.15 2.13
CA MET A 127 1.65 -0.44 1.11
C MET A 127 1.06 -0.55 -0.29
N GLY A 128 -0.10 -1.20 -0.44
CA GLY A 128 -0.83 -1.28 -1.71
C GLY A 128 -1.24 0.11 -2.20
N GLY A 129 -1.82 0.92 -1.33
CA GLY A 129 -2.15 2.31 -1.65
C GLY A 129 -0.92 3.16 -2.01
N GLY A 130 0.19 2.98 -1.32
CA GLY A 130 1.46 3.63 -1.66
C GLY A 130 1.97 3.24 -3.04
N LEU A 131 1.84 1.97 -3.43
CA LEU A 131 2.22 1.50 -4.76
C LEU A 131 1.30 2.06 -5.84
N SER A 132 -0.01 2.11 -5.59
CA SER A 132 -0.99 2.71 -6.51
C SER A 132 -0.70 4.19 -6.74
N SER A 133 -0.39 4.93 -5.66
CA SER A 133 0.01 6.33 -5.73
C SER A 133 1.31 6.52 -6.53
N LEU A 134 2.31 5.67 -6.33
CA LEU A 134 3.56 5.71 -7.08
C LEU A 134 3.32 5.50 -8.58
N LEU A 135 2.52 4.51 -8.95
CA LEU A 135 2.19 4.22 -10.34
C LEU A 135 1.41 5.37 -11.00
N ALA A 136 0.49 5.99 -10.26
CA ALA A 136 -0.24 7.16 -10.71
C ALA A 136 0.68 8.36 -10.97
N ASP A 137 1.66 8.59 -10.10
CA ASP A 137 2.66 9.65 -10.27
C ASP A 137 3.58 9.39 -11.48
N ILE A 138 4.03 8.15 -11.68
CA ILE A 138 4.85 7.74 -12.84
C ILE A 138 4.08 7.95 -14.15
N LEU A 139 2.79 7.59 -14.16
CA LEU A 139 1.91 7.73 -15.33
C LEU A 139 1.36 9.14 -15.50
N LYS A 140 1.70 10.08 -14.60
CA LYS A 140 1.27 11.49 -14.60
C LYS A 140 -0.25 11.64 -14.66
N PHE A 141 -0.97 10.84 -13.90
CA PHE A 141 -2.41 10.97 -13.79
C PHE A 141 -2.78 12.20 -12.95
N ASN A 142 -3.86 12.89 -13.37
CA ASN A 142 -4.47 13.95 -12.58
C ASN A 142 -5.12 13.35 -11.30
N ASP A 143 -5.32 14.19 -10.29
CA ASP A 143 -5.84 13.80 -8.97
C ASP A 143 -7.18 13.06 -9.04
N GLU A 144 -8.05 13.37 -10.00
CA GLU A 144 -9.31 12.65 -10.22
C GLU A 144 -9.10 11.18 -10.60
N TYR A 145 -8.08 10.88 -11.42
CA TYR A 145 -7.77 9.52 -11.83
C TYR A 145 -7.09 8.70 -10.72
N ILE A 146 -6.35 9.35 -9.83
CA ILE A 146 -5.71 8.70 -8.68
C ILE A 146 -6.78 8.11 -7.75
N PHE A 147 -7.86 8.85 -7.51
CA PHE A 147 -9.00 8.38 -6.75
C PHE A 147 -9.62 7.10 -7.36
N PHE A 148 -9.82 7.06 -8.67
CA PHE A 148 -10.36 5.89 -9.38
C PHE A 148 -9.43 4.67 -9.30
N ILE A 149 -8.12 4.87 -9.45
CA ILE A 149 -7.10 3.81 -9.34
C ILE A 149 -7.13 3.20 -7.93
N PHE A 150 -7.29 4.04 -6.93
CA PHE A 150 -7.37 3.62 -5.54
C PHE A 150 -8.62 2.77 -5.28
N PHE A 151 -9.77 3.20 -5.81
CA PHE A 151 -11.04 2.48 -5.68
C PHE A 151 -11.05 1.11 -6.38
N LEU A 152 -10.30 0.95 -7.47
CA LEU A 152 -10.16 -0.32 -8.17
C LEU A 152 -9.25 -1.32 -7.45
N HIS A 153 -8.46 -0.87 -6.47
CA HIS A 153 -7.55 -1.71 -5.70
C HIS A 153 -8.19 -2.29 -4.43
N PHE A 154 -9.22 -1.66 -3.90
CA PHE A 154 -9.99 -2.06 -2.73
C PHE A 154 -11.35 -2.63 -3.10
#